data_05a97b243719292370c04330a4b04db0
#
_entry.id   05a97b243719292370c04330a4b04db0
#
_cell.length_a   1.000
_cell.length_b   1.000
_cell.length_c   1.000
_cell.angle_alpha   90.00
_cell.angle_beta   90.00
_cell.angle_gamma   90.00
#
_symmetry.space_group_name_H-M   'P 1'
#
loop_
_entity.id
_entity.type
_entity.pdbx_description
1 polymer ?
#
loop_
_entity_poly.entity_id
_entity_poly.type
_entity_poly.pdbx_seq_one_letter_code
_entity_poly.pdbx_strand_id
1 'polypeptide(L)'
;MNTQITLASKSQTRSRLLTNAKIKFKTVDHGVDEDEIKLSMSESSPEEIVTKLAETKALKASISNDGLVIGSDQGLDLNGKLINKAKNFNEAHEQLKSMSGKEHTLITLSLIHI
;
A
#
# COMPACT_ATOMS: atom_id res chain seq x y z
N MET A 1 -3.09 -29.84 5.23
CA MET A 1 -1.94 -29.05 4.76
C MET A 1 -2.17 -27.59 5.15
N ASN A 2 -1.25 -27.00 5.89
CA ASN A 2 -1.38 -25.61 6.33
C ASN A 2 -0.76 -24.67 5.30
N THR A 3 -1.59 -23.85 4.68
CA THR A 3 -1.09 -22.83 3.77
C THR A 3 -0.49 -21.69 4.59
N GLN A 4 0.75 -21.37 4.32
CA GLN A 4 1.41 -20.24 4.95
C GLN A 4 0.95 -18.95 4.30
N ILE A 5 0.60 -17.95 5.12
CA ILE A 5 0.19 -16.63 4.65
C ILE A 5 1.19 -15.60 5.18
N THR A 6 1.71 -14.79 4.28
CA THR A 6 2.65 -13.73 4.58
C THR A 6 2.08 -12.39 4.16
N LEU A 7 2.04 -11.44 5.08
CA LEU A 7 1.67 -10.05 4.78
C LEU A 7 2.95 -9.22 4.61
N ALA A 8 3.17 -8.75 3.39
CA ALA A 8 4.32 -7.90 3.07
C ALA A 8 4.02 -6.44 3.42
N SER A 9 3.93 -6.16 4.72
CA SER A 9 3.57 -4.83 5.21
C SER A 9 3.94 -4.69 6.67
N LYS A 10 4.26 -3.47 7.07
CA LYS A 10 4.44 -3.09 8.48
C LYS A 10 3.19 -2.39 9.04
N SER A 11 2.12 -2.29 8.26
CA SER A 11 0.89 -1.64 8.67
C SER A 11 0.20 -2.40 9.80
N GLN A 12 0.03 -1.75 10.94
CA GLN A 12 -0.72 -2.32 12.07
C GLN A 12 -2.19 -2.49 11.75
N THR A 13 -2.76 -1.58 10.96
CA THR A 13 -4.15 -1.64 10.55
C THR A 13 -4.43 -2.88 9.71
N ARG A 14 -3.56 -3.17 8.74
CA ARG A 14 -3.70 -4.37 7.90
C ARG A 14 -3.54 -5.65 8.72
N SER A 15 -2.58 -5.67 9.63
CA SER A 15 -2.40 -6.80 10.55
C SER A 15 -3.64 -7.02 11.41
N ARG A 16 -4.26 -5.97 11.92
CA ARG A 16 -5.49 -6.06 12.70
C ARG A 16 -6.64 -6.64 11.90
N LEU A 17 -6.78 -6.25 10.64
CA LEU A 17 -7.84 -6.77 9.77
C LEU A 17 -7.73 -8.29 9.64
N LEU A 18 -6.52 -8.80 9.39
CA LEU A 18 -6.29 -10.24 9.28
C LEU A 18 -6.47 -10.95 10.62
N THR A 19 -6.01 -10.35 11.70
CA THR A 19 -6.18 -10.90 13.05
C THR A 19 -7.65 -10.98 13.42
N ASN A 20 -8.42 -9.94 13.14
CA ASN A 20 -9.86 -9.90 13.42
C ASN A 20 -10.63 -10.95 12.59
N ALA A 21 -10.14 -11.25 11.39
CA ALA A 21 -10.70 -12.31 10.55
C ALA A 21 -10.26 -13.71 10.97
N LYS A 22 -9.48 -13.82 12.05
CA LYS A 22 -8.94 -15.10 12.59
C LYS A 22 -8.05 -15.84 11.60
N ILE A 23 -7.33 -15.10 10.78
CA ILE A 23 -6.36 -15.66 9.82
C ILE A 23 -4.99 -15.70 10.47
N LYS A 24 -4.33 -16.85 10.39
CA LYS A 24 -2.94 -16.98 10.85
C LYS A 24 -2.01 -16.50 9.75
N PHE A 25 -1.12 -15.59 10.08
CA PHE A 25 -0.19 -14.99 9.11
C PHE A 25 1.08 -14.54 9.81
N LYS A 26 2.11 -14.27 9.01
CA LYS A 26 3.31 -13.57 9.48
C LYS A 26 3.45 -12.27 8.70
N THR A 27 4.13 -11.29 9.28
CA THR A 27 4.45 -10.04 8.61
C THR A 27 5.92 -9.99 8.25
N VAL A 28 6.21 -9.41 7.10
CA VAL A 28 7.60 -9.14 6.67
C VAL A 28 7.69 -7.74 6.11
N ASP A 29 8.89 -7.18 6.11
CA ASP A 29 9.17 -5.93 5.43
C ASP A 29 9.12 -6.19 3.93
N HIS A 30 8.37 -5.38 3.19
CA HIS A 30 8.27 -5.53 1.73
C HIS A 30 9.60 -5.20 1.03
N GLY A 31 10.45 -4.36 1.62
CA GLY A 31 11.75 -4.01 1.07
C GLY A 31 11.70 -3.21 -0.24
N VAL A 32 10.56 -2.62 -0.58
CA VAL A 32 10.36 -1.88 -1.83
C VAL A 32 10.70 -0.41 -1.62
N ASP A 33 11.45 0.16 -2.56
CA ASP A 33 11.68 1.61 -2.60
C ASP A 33 10.47 2.27 -3.27
N GLU A 34 9.53 2.72 -2.45
CA GLU A 34 8.28 3.30 -2.94
C GLU A 34 8.50 4.62 -3.66
N ASP A 35 9.45 5.43 -3.20
CA ASP A 35 9.73 6.73 -3.82
C ASP A 35 10.29 6.57 -5.23
N GLU A 36 11.15 5.57 -5.45
CA GLU A 36 11.69 5.27 -6.78
C GLU A 36 10.57 4.90 -7.75
N ILE A 37 9.64 4.05 -7.32
CA ILE A 37 8.49 3.65 -8.16
C ILE A 37 7.62 4.86 -8.48
N LYS A 38 7.31 5.69 -7.50
CA LYS A 38 6.51 6.89 -7.69
C LYS A 38 7.15 7.87 -8.67
N LEU A 39 8.47 8.04 -8.59
CA LEU A 39 9.21 8.88 -9.53
C LEU A 39 9.16 8.33 -10.95
N SER A 40 9.34 7.03 -11.12
CA SER A 40 9.30 6.39 -12.44
C SER A 40 7.91 6.41 -13.07
N MET A 41 6.87 6.57 -12.25
CA MET A 41 5.46 6.57 -12.67
C MET A 41 4.80 7.95 -12.51
N SER A 42 5.58 9.03 -12.59
CA SER A 42 5.07 10.40 -12.39
C SER A 42 3.96 10.79 -13.37
N GLU A 43 3.92 10.16 -14.55
CA GLU A 43 2.89 10.40 -15.57
C GLU A 43 1.69 9.44 -15.44
N SER A 44 1.74 8.50 -14.52
CA SER A 44 0.70 7.49 -14.34
C SER A 44 -0.39 8.00 -13.38
N SER A 45 -1.58 7.38 -13.48
CA SER A 45 -2.68 7.69 -12.56
C SER A 45 -2.37 7.17 -11.15
N PRO A 46 -2.98 7.76 -10.10
CA PRO A 46 -2.85 7.24 -8.74
C PRO A 46 -3.22 5.76 -8.63
N GLU A 47 -4.26 5.31 -9.31
CA GLU A 47 -4.66 3.90 -9.32
C GLU A 47 -3.55 3.00 -9.87
N GLU A 48 -2.92 3.40 -10.97
CA GLU A 48 -1.81 2.65 -11.56
C GLU A 48 -0.61 2.56 -10.62
N ILE A 49 -0.31 3.65 -9.93
CA ILE A 49 0.81 3.70 -8.97
C ILE A 49 0.52 2.78 -7.79
N VAL A 50 -0.67 2.86 -7.21
CA VAL A 50 -1.09 2.00 -6.07
C VAL A 50 -1.05 0.54 -6.47
N THR A 51 -1.54 0.20 -7.67
CA THR A 51 -1.50 -1.16 -8.21
C THR A 51 -0.07 -1.67 -8.33
N LYS A 52 0.81 -0.86 -8.92
CA LYS A 52 2.22 -1.24 -9.09
C LYS A 52 2.92 -1.44 -7.75
N LEU A 53 2.65 -0.60 -6.78
CA LEU A 53 3.23 -0.71 -5.44
C LEU A 53 2.77 -2.00 -4.74
N ALA A 54 1.47 -2.30 -4.77
CA ALA A 54 0.94 -3.52 -4.16
C ALA A 54 1.53 -4.78 -4.83
N GLU A 55 1.58 -4.79 -6.16
CA GLU A 55 2.14 -5.89 -6.95
C GLU A 55 3.62 -6.10 -6.63
N THR A 56 4.41 -5.03 -6.61
CA THR A 56 5.85 -5.10 -6.36
C THR A 56 6.14 -5.59 -4.94
N LYS A 57 5.36 -5.14 -3.96
CA LYS A 57 5.49 -5.61 -2.57
C LYS A 57 5.24 -7.10 -2.46
N ALA A 58 4.18 -7.60 -3.10
CA ALA A 58 3.86 -9.03 -3.08
C ALA A 58 4.93 -9.86 -3.78
N LEU A 59 5.36 -9.45 -4.96
CA LEU A 59 6.38 -10.15 -5.73
C LEU A 59 7.71 -10.21 -5.00
N LYS A 60 8.16 -9.10 -4.46
CA LYS A 60 9.45 -9.03 -3.76
C LYS A 60 9.47 -9.91 -2.53
N ALA A 61 8.41 -9.91 -1.74
CA ALA A 61 8.29 -10.75 -0.56
C ALA A 61 8.16 -12.23 -0.92
N SER A 62 7.59 -12.56 -2.07
CA SER A 62 7.41 -13.96 -2.51
C SER A 62 8.73 -14.67 -2.79
N ILE A 63 9.80 -13.93 -3.06
CA ILE A 63 11.13 -14.52 -3.32
C ILE A 63 11.63 -15.29 -2.10
N SER A 64 11.36 -14.79 -0.90
CA SER A 64 11.86 -15.37 0.36
C SER A 64 10.78 -16.04 1.21
N ASN A 65 9.53 -16.09 0.74
CA ASN A 65 8.41 -16.60 1.52
C ASN A 65 7.51 -17.49 0.66
N ASP A 66 7.35 -18.74 1.08
CA ASP A 66 6.47 -19.67 0.41
C ASP A 66 5.01 -19.44 0.76
N GLY A 67 4.11 -20.00 -0.04
CA GLY A 67 2.67 -19.92 0.18
C GLY A 67 2.06 -18.66 -0.39
N LEU A 68 1.03 -18.15 0.26
CA LEU A 68 0.32 -16.95 -0.18
C LEU A 68 1.00 -15.70 0.37
N VAL A 69 1.30 -14.75 -0.50
CA VAL A 69 1.91 -13.48 -0.11
C VAL A 69 0.96 -12.34 -0.46
N ILE A 70 0.59 -11.55 0.52
CA ILE A 70 -0.31 -10.41 0.35
C ILE A 70 0.51 -9.13 0.30
N GLY A 71 0.41 -8.41 -0.83
CA GLY A 71 0.92 -7.06 -0.96
C GLY A 71 -0.24 -6.09 -1.01
N SER A 72 -0.13 -4.97 -0.34
CA SER A 72 -1.20 -3.99 -0.29
C SER A 72 -0.64 -2.57 -0.28
N ASP A 73 -1.35 -1.67 -0.93
CA ASP A 73 -1.04 -0.26 -0.91
C ASP A 73 -2.31 0.57 -0.87
N GLN A 74 -2.17 1.80 -0.38
CA GLN A 74 -3.26 2.75 -0.27
C GLN A 74 -2.78 4.11 -0.72
N GLY A 75 -3.57 4.75 -1.58
CA GLY A 75 -3.25 6.06 -2.12
C GLY A 75 -4.44 7.00 -2.07
N LEU A 76 -4.16 8.30 -1.95
CA LEU A 76 -5.17 9.35 -1.99
C LEU A 76 -5.07 10.07 -3.32
N ASP A 77 -6.15 10.03 -4.10
CA ASP A 77 -6.27 10.71 -5.39
C ASP A 77 -7.01 12.04 -5.21
N LEU A 78 -6.32 13.12 -5.49
CA LEU A 78 -6.89 14.46 -5.52
C LEU A 78 -6.73 15.02 -6.93
N ASN A 79 -7.82 15.11 -7.68
CA ASN A 79 -7.84 15.63 -9.05
C ASN A 79 -6.83 14.94 -9.99
N GLY A 80 -6.71 13.62 -9.89
CA GLY A 80 -5.80 12.83 -10.71
C GLY A 80 -4.36 12.85 -10.23
N LYS A 81 -4.09 13.43 -9.06
CA LYS A 81 -2.76 13.52 -8.49
C LYS A 81 -2.68 12.72 -7.19
N LEU A 82 -1.64 11.90 -7.07
CA LEU A 82 -1.39 11.14 -5.85
C LEU A 82 -0.85 12.06 -4.76
N ILE A 83 -1.53 12.06 -3.61
CA ILE A 83 -1.11 12.80 -2.43
C ILE A 83 -0.33 11.87 -1.51
N ASN A 84 0.92 12.21 -1.25
CA ASN A 84 1.78 11.41 -0.38
C ASN A 84 1.42 11.63 1.09
N LYS A 85 1.75 10.63 1.92
CA LYS A 85 1.56 10.71 3.36
C LYS A 85 2.33 11.91 3.93
N ALA A 86 1.67 12.69 4.78
CA ALA A 86 2.27 13.85 5.42
C ALA A 86 3.43 13.44 6.34
N LYS A 87 4.54 14.17 6.26
CA LYS A 87 5.74 13.90 7.04
C LYS A 87 5.69 14.54 8.42
N ASN A 88 4.90 15.60 8.57
CA ASN A 88 4.78 16.35 9.83
C ASN A 88 3.41 17.02 9.91
N PHE A 89 3.15 17.64 11.04
CA PHE A 89 1.88 18.30 11.30
C PHE A 89 1.59 19.45 10.32
N ASN A 90 2.59 20.26 9.99
CA ASN A 90 2.42 21.38 9.06
C ASN A 90 2.04 20.88 7.66
N GLU A 91 2.69 19.82 7.19
CA GLU A 91 2.39 19.23 5.89
C GLU A 91 0.98 18.63 5.87
N ALA A 92 0.57 17.98 6.97
CA ALA A 92 -0.80 17.45 7.11
C ALA A 92 -1.84 18.58 7.06
N HIS A 93 -1.56 19.71 7.70
CA HIS A 93 -2.43 20.88 7.70
C HIS A 93 -2.57 21.45 6.28
N GLU A 94 -1.47 21.58 5.55
CA GLU A 94 -1.49 22.07 4.17
C GLU A 94 -2.23 21.12 3.24
N GLN A 95 -2.09 19.79 3.44
CA GLN A 95 -2.83 18.80 2.66
C GLN A 95 -4.34 18.92 2.89
N LEU A 96 -4.77 19.03 4.14
CA LEU A 96 -6.18 19.20 4.48
C LEU A 96 -6.74 20.48 3.86
N LYS A 97 -5.97 21.55 3.90
CA LYS A 97 -6.33 22.84 3.32
C LYS A 97 -6.48 22.72 1.80
N SER A 98 -5.57 22.02 1.14
CA SER A 98 -5.63 21.82 -0.32
C SER A 98 -6.80 20.95 -0.76
N MET A 99 -7.28 20.07 0.10
CA MET A 99 -8.41 19.18 -0.18
C MET A 99 -9.78 19.81 0.16
N SER A 100 -9.78 20.91 0.90
CA SER A 100 -11.02 21.56 1.33
C SER A 100 -11.88 21.99 0.14
N GLY A 101 -13.15 21.57 0.16
CA GLY A 101 -14.11 21.89 -0.90
C GLY A 101 -13.87 21.13 -2.20
N LYS A 102 -13.01 20.11 -2.22
CA LYS A 102 -12.69 19.31 -3.41
C LYS A 102 -13.02 17.85 -3.17
N GLU A 103 -13.31 17.14 -4.25
CA GLU A 103 -13.48 15.69 -4.19
C GLU A 103 -12.12 15.01 -4.17
N HIS A 104 -12.02 13.95 -3.38
CA HIS A 104 -10.86 13.09 -3.35
C HIS A 104 -11.31 11.63 -3.25
N THR A 105 -10.45 10.73 -3.71
CA THR A 105 -10.73 9.30 -3.69
C THR A 105 -9.62 8.57 -2.95
N LEU A 106 -9.99 7.75 -1.97
CA LEU A 106 -9.06 6.88 -1.28
C LEU A 106 -9.05 5.54 -2.01
N ILE A 107 -7.90 5.17 -2.56
CA ILE A 107 -7.74 3.93 -3.31
C ILE A 107 -6.98 2.93 -2.46
N THR A 108 -7.59 1.77 -2.21
CA THR A 108 -6.94 0.67 -1.50
C THR A 108 -6.89 -0.53 -2.41
N LEU A 109 -5.71 -1.10 -2.59
CA LEU A 109 -5.52 -2.29 -3.39
C LEU A 109 -4.78 -3.35 -2.61
N SER A 110 -5.31 -4.56 -2.63
CA SER A 110 -4.65 -5.74 -2.08
C SER A 110 -4.50 -6.77 -3.17
N LEU A 111 -3.32 -7.38 -3.24
CA LEU A 111 -3.00 -8.36 -4.26
C LEU A 111 -2.36 -9.56 -3.60
N ILE A 112 -2.77 -10.76 -4.02
CA ILE A 112 -2.24 -12.02 -3.50
C ILE A 112 -1.39 -12.68 -4.58
N HIS A 113 -0.14 -12.96 -4.24
CA HIS A 113 0.78 -13.72 -5.07
C HIS A 113 0.85 -15.15 -4.55
N ILE A 114 0.74 -16.10 -5.45
CA ILE A 114 0.78 -17.53 -5.13
C ILE A 114 2.07 -18.15 -5.64
#